data_995cecb1e8450c855142afeed1d7d3ab
#
_entry.id   995cecb1e8450c855142afeed1d7d3ab
#
_cell.length_a   1.000
_cell.length_b   1.000
_cell.length_c   1.000
_cell.angle_alpha   90.00
_cell.angle_beta   90.00
_cell.angle_gamma   90.00
#
_symmetry.space_group_name_H-M   'P 1'
#
loop_
_entity.id
_entity.type
_entity.pdbx_description
1 polymer ?
#
loop_
_entity_poly.entity_id
_entity_poly.type
_entity_poly.pdbx_seq_one_letter_code
_entity_poly.pdbx_strand_id
1 'polypeptide(L)'
;KYDNEKLSYKECKFSSELGSTITSAKESQGTIKIALINGNGLSVSDKELFAITYTADFVGSEQCVFNTNINEAYDRNLSNIDFNIDSQLTINVNNPLSDNYQVNLEGTTDANANDTVQCRFGFSRNAGVMSGSFILHYNEEQVRFQKVTANKNVEGLIVSYNKVEEGTVKVAYAFNKCSTTTMNFLNMEFIPLEKSTSSNISLS
;
A
#
# COMPACT_ATOMS: atom_id res chain seq x y z
N LYS A 1 -14.03 2.32 15.22
CA LYS A 1 -13.27 3.39 14.52
C LYS A 1 -11.79 3.21 14.77
N TYR A 2 -10.97 3.61 13.84
CA TYR A 2 -9.51 3.57 13.94
C TYR A 2 -8.91 4.83 13.28
N ASP A 3 -7.64 5.09 13.56
CA ASP A 3 -6.89 6.20 12.96
C ASP A 3 -6.44 5.81 11.55
N ASN A 4 -7.15 6.30 10.52
CA ASN A 4 -6.87 6.03 9.12
C ASN A 4 -5.70 6.86 8.53
N GLU A 5 -5.08 7.72 9.31
CA GLU A 5 -3.80 8.35 8.94
C GLU A 5 -2.61 7.46 9.30
N LYS A 6 -2.79 6.55 10.28
CA LYS A 6 -1.77 5.62 10.75
C LYS A 6 -1.93 4.20 10.22
N LEU A 7 -3.16 3.79 9.93
CA LEU A 7 -3.49 2.42 9.56
C LEU A 7 -4.36 2.37 8.31
N SER A 8 -4.07 1.43 7.44
CA SER A 8 -4.94 1.04 6.32
C SER A 8 -5.67 -0.26 6.62
N TYR A 9 -6.99 -0.24 6.49
CA TYR A 9 -7.81 -1.45 6.56
C TYR A 9 -7.51 -2.39 5.40
N LYS A 10 -7.38 -3.69 5.67
CA LYS A 10 -7.17 -4.72 4.65
C LYS A 10 -8.39 -5.60 4.48
N GLU A 11 -8.82 -6.25 5.54
CA GLU A 11 -9.94 -7.18 5.48
C GLU A 11 -10.59 -7.36 6.86
N CYS A 12 -11.84 -7.80 6.85
CA CYS A 12 -12.54 -8.35 7.99
C CYS A 12 -12.90 -9.81 7.69
N LYS A 13 -12.34 -10.72 8.44
CA LYS A 13 -12.64 -12.16 8.38
C LYS A 13 -13.62 -12.53 9.46
N PHE A 14 -14.74 -13.14 9.09
CA PHE A 14 -15.71 -13.65 10.04
C PHE A 14 -15.37 -15.08 10.45
N SER A 15 -15.61 -15.38 11.73
CA SER A 15 -15.37 -16.72 12.29
C SER A 15 -16.27 -17.78 11.60
N SER A 16 -15.70 -18.94 11.34
CA SER A 16 -16.45 -20.09 10.82
C SER A 16 -17.49 -20.62 11.81
N GLU A 17 -17.33 -20.32 13.11
CA GLU A 17 -18.27 -20.70 14.15
C GLU A 17 -19.60 -19.94 14.10
N LEU A 18 -19.68 -18.88 13.29
CA LEU A 18 -20.93 -18.14 13.06
C LEU A 18 -21.97 -18.92 12.26
N GLY A 19 -21.58 -20.03 11.61
CA GLY A 19 -22.47 -20.92 10.89
C GLY A 19 -23.30 -20.20 9.84
N SER A 20 -24.65 -20.29 9.93
CA SER A 20 -25.59 -19.69 8.98
C SER A 20 -25.85 -18.19 9.22
N THR A 21 -25.03 -17.50 10.02
CA THR A 21 -25.17 -16.07 10.28
C THR A 21 -24.88 -15.26 9.01
N ILE A 22 -25.77 -14.34 8.70
CA ILE A 22 -25.52 -13.35 7.64
C ILE A 22 -24.54 -12.31 8.22
N THR A 23 -23.42 -12.11 7.53
CA THR A 23 -22.35 -11.22 7.96
C THR A 23 -22.06 -10.15 6.91
N SER A 24 -21.75 -8.95 7.35
CA SER A 24 -21.34 -7.84 6.49
C SER A 24 -20.33 -6.96 7.21
N ALA A 25 -19.31 -6.51 6.47
CA ALA A 25 -18.39 -5.49 6.93
C ALA A 25 -18.19 -4.44 5.83
N LYS A 26 -18.26 -3.17 6.19
CA LYS A 26 -18.02 -2.04 5.28
C LYS A 26 -17.15 -1.01 5.96
N GLU A 27 -16.04 -0.70 5.32
CA GLU A 27 -15.13 0.37 5.75
C GLU A 27 -15.43 1.68 5.01
N SER A 28 -15.31 2.80 5.71
CA SER A 28 -15.34 4.15 5.16
C SER A 28 -14.67 5.13 6.13
N GLN A 29 -13.63 5.79 5.68
CA GLN A 29 -12.94 6.88 6.39
C GLN A 29 -12.63 6.58 7.87
N GLY A 30 -11.92 5.49 8.13
CA GLY A 30 -11.53 5.09 9.49
C GLY A 30 -12.66 4.50 10.34
N THR A 31 -13.80 4.20 9.74
CA THR A 31 -14.93 3.54 10.40
C THR A 31 -15.27 2.24 9.71
N ILE A 32 -15.26 1.13 10.45
CA ILE A 32 -15.74 -0.16 9.96
C ILE A 32 -17.09 -0.42 10.60
N LYS A 33 -18.12 -0.58 9.78
CA LYS A 33 -19.46 -1.01 10.20
C LYS A 33 -19.58 -2.50 9.97
N ILE A 34 -19.92 -3.25 11.03
CA ILE A 34 -20.09 -4.69 10.99
C ILE A 34 -21.52 -5.02 11.39
N ALA A 35 -22.14 -5.90 10.64
CA ALA A 35 -23.47 -6.45 10.94
C ALA A 35 -23.40 -7.98 10.99
N LEU A 36 -24.06 -8.55 12.00
CA LEU A 36 -24.23 -9.97 12.21
C LEU A 36 -25.72 -10.25 12.42
N ILE A 37 -26.31 -11.08 11.59
CA ILE A 37 -27.76 -11.40 11.66
C ILE A 37 -27.92 -12.93 11.68
N ASN A 38 -28.52 -13.45 12.75
CA ASN A 38 -28.83 -14.86 12.88
C ASN A 38 -30.25 -15.04 13.45
N GLY A 39 -31.16 -15.61 12.66
CA GLY A 39 -32.53 -15.78 13.04
C GLY A 39 -32.75 -16.74 14.22
N ASN A 40 -31.77 -17.58 14.53
CA ASN A 40 -31.83 -18.51 15.68
C ASN A 40 -31.11 -17.96 16.94
N GLY A 41 -30.58 -16.74 16.85
CA GLY A 41 -29.72 -16.17 17.85
C GLY A 41 -28.27 -16.70 17.76
N LEU A 42 -27.33 -15.93 18.29
CA LEU A 42 -25.91 -16.31 18.39
C LEU A 42 -25.57 -16.56 19.86
N SER A 43 -25.00 -17.74 20.16
CA SER A 43 -24.34 -17.96 21.43
C SER A 43 -22.87 -17.54 21.27
N VAL A 44 -22.52 -16.39 21.82
CA VAL A 44 -21.23 -15.72 21.59
C VAL A 44 -20.31 -15.65 22.82
N SER A 45 -20.63 -16.44 23.86
CA SER A 45 -19.78 -16.48 25.04
C SER A 45 -18.38 -16.98 24.67
N ASP A 46 -17.37 -16.16 24.98
CA ASP A 46 -15.94 -16.45 24.79
C ASP A 46 -15.52 -16.85 23.37
N LYS A 47 -16.26 -16.39 22.35
CA LYS A 47 -15.97 -16.69 20.95
C LYS A 47 -15.46 -15.49 20.20
N GLU A 48 -14.47 -15.73 19.33
CA GLU A 48 -14.10 -14.78 18.32
C GLU A 48 -15.19 -14.69 17.24
N LEU A 49 -15.75 -13.52 17.02
CA LEU A 49 -16.77 -13.31 16.00
C LEU A 49 -16.17 -12.92 14.64
N PHE A 50 -15.13 -12.14 14.69
CA PHE A 50 -14.39 -11.68 13.51
C PHE A 50 -12.99 -11.19 13.87
N ALA A 51 -12.10 -11.21 12.90
CA ALA A 51 -10.78 -10.60 12.96
C ALA A 51 -10.65 -9.49 11.91
N ILE A 52 -10.05 -8.37 12.27
CA ILE A 52 -9.80 -7.26 11.35
C ILE A 52 -8.29 -7.12 11.17
N THR A 53 -7.86 -7.08 9.91
CA THR A 53 -6.46 -6.93 9.53
C THR A 53 -6.19 -5.52 9.05
N TYR A 54 -5.14 -4.91 9.58
CA TYR A 54 -4.64 -3.60 9.19
C TYR A 54 -3.20 -3.67 8.73
N THR A 55 -2.79 -2.69 7.95
CA THR A 55 -1.36 -2.40 7.66
C THR A 55 -1.00 -1.07 8.33
N ALA A 56 0.18 -1.01 8.94
CA ALA A 56 0.71 0.24 9.45
C ALA A 56 1.23 1.11 8.28
N ASP A 57 0.78 2.37 8.23
CA ASP A 57 1.17 3.36 7.21
C ASP A 57 2.23 4.34 7.72
N PHE A 58 2.89 4.00 8.82
CA PHE A 58 3.97 4.76 9.44
C PHE A 58 5.20 3.87 9.63
N VAL A 59 6.32 4.50 9.93
CA VAL A 59 7.57 3.84 10.32
C VAL A 59 7.93 4.25 11.74
N GLY A 60 8.46 3.31 12.50
CA GLY A 60 8.78 3.50 13.91
C GLY A 60 7.75 2.87 14.82
N SER A 61 7.63 3.39 16.03
CA SER A 61 6.69 2.90 17.03
C SER A 61 5.62 3.96 17.30
N GLU A 62 4.37 3.58 17.09
CA GLU A 62 3.21 4.45 17.28
C GLU A 62 2.14 3.75 18.12
N GLN A 63 1.41 4.56 18.86
CA GLN A 63 0.23 4.12 19.58
C GLN A 63 -0.99 4.25 18.67
N CYS A 64 -1.68 3.13 18.44
CA CYS A 64 -2.90 3.06 17.65
C CYS A 64 -4.09 2.81 18.57
N VAL A 65 -5.12 3.63 18.43
CA VAL A 65 -6.33 3.57 19.26
C VAL A 65 -7.49 3.08 18.40
N PHE A 66 -8.21 2.10 18.92
CA PHE A 66 -9.43 1.55 18.33
C PHE A 66 -10.61 1.82 19.27
N ASN A 67 -11.63 2.46 18.73
CA ASN A 67 -12.86 2.71 19.47
C ASN A 67 -13.98 1.81 18.94
N THR A 68 -14.63 1.07 19.81
CA THR A 68 -15.75 0.18 19.48
C THR A 68 -17.04 0.76 20.02
N ASN A 69 -18.13 0.62 19.27
CA ASN A 69 -19.47 0.95 19.70
C ASN A 69 -20.45 -0.06 19.11
N ILE A 70 -21.39 -0.54 19.93
CA ILE A 70 -22.52 -1.35 19.48
C ILE A 70 -23.70 -0.40 19.34
N ASN A 71 -24.15 -0.17 18.10
CA ASN A 71 -25.24 0.73 17.83
C ASN A 71 -26.59 0.11 18.17
N GLU A 72 -26.75 -1.18 17.80
CA GLU A 72 -28.00 -1.91 17.95
C GLU A 72 -27.71 -3.39 18.20
N ALA A 73 -28.39 -3.99 19.15
CA ALA A 73 -28.36 -5.42 19.37
C ALA A 73 -29.73 -5.90 19.87
N TYR A 74 -30.20 -6.98 19.32
CA TYR A 74 -31.52 -7.54 19.63
C TYR A 74 -31.41 -9.03 19.94
N ASP A 75 -32.22 -9.49 20.87
CA ASP A 75 -32.44 -10.93 21.11
C ASP A 75 -33.37 -11.52 20.01
N ARG A 76 -33.61 -12.82 20.08
CA ARG A 76 -34.49 -13.51 19.13
C ARG A 76 -35.98 -13.06 19.20
N ASN A 77 -36.37 -12.36 20.27
CA ASN A 77 -37.70 -11.81 20.45
C ASN A 77 -37.79 -10.35 20.03
N LEU A 78 -36.72 -9.82 19.41
CA LEU A 78 -36.56 -8.43 19.03
C LEU A 78 -36.52 -7.45 20.24
N SER A 79 -36.19 -7.96 21.40
CA SER A 79 -35.94 -7.12 22.58
C SER A 79 -34.49 -6.59 22.52
N ASN A 80 -34.34 -5.31 22.86
CA ASN A 80 -33.00 -4.70 22.89
C ASN A 80 -32.10 -5.35 23.93
N ILE A 81 -30.85 -5.56 23.59
CA ILE A 81 -29.81 -6.09 24.47
C ILE A 81 -28.82 -4.99 24.77
N ASP A 82 -28.62 -4.70 26.05
CA ASP A 82 -27.58 -3.79 26.51
C ASP A 82 -26.27 -4.56 26.69
N PHE A 83 -25.21 -4.07 26.03
CA PHE A 83 -23.88 -4.62 26.15
C PHE A 83 -23.00 -3.70 27.01
N ASN A 84 -22.31 -4.31 27.96
CA ASN A 84 -21.14 -3.65 28.58
C ASN A 84 -19.92 -4.00 27.74
N ILE A 85 -19.39 -3.02 27.00
CA ILE A 85 -18.21 -3.19 26.15
C ILE A 85 -17.05 -2.36 26.67
N ASP A 86 -15.85 -2.92 26.57
CA ASP A 86 -14.65 -2.12 26.62
C ASP A 86 -14.57 -1.34 25.30
N SER A 87 -14.88 -0.06 25.37
CA SER A 87 -15.11 0.77 24.18
C SER A 87 -13.81 1.23 23.49
N GLN A 88 -12.67 1.03 24.15
CA GLN A 88 -11.38 1.46 23.63
C GLN A 88 -10.29 0.41 23.81
N LEU A 89 -9.61 0.09 22.74
CA LEU A 89 -8.39 -0.71 22.72
C LEU A 89 -7.23 0.16 22.24
N THR A 90 -6.14 0.17 22.97
CA THR A 90 -4.90 0.84 22.61
C THR A 90 -3.81 -0.18 22.38
N ILE A 91 -3.17 -0.14 21.21
CA ILE A 91 -2.10 -1.07 20.82
C ILE A 91 -0.87 -0.26 20.46
N ASN A 92 0.30 -0.65 20.97
CA ASN A 92 1.58 -0.15 20.49
C ASN A 92 1.98 -0.97 19.26
N VAL A 93 2.02 -0.32 18.12
CA VAL A 93 2.44 -0.93 16.85
C VAL A 93 3.87 -0.51 16.57
N ASN A 94 4.75 -1.50 16.39
CA ASN A 94 6.12 -1.28 15.98
C ASN A 94 6.28 -1.71 14.51
N ASN A 95 6.53 -0.74 13.64
CA ASN A 95 6.82 -0.93 12.22
C ASN A 95 8.23 -0.39 11.92
N PRO A 96 9.29 -1.16 12.24
CA PRO A 96 10.65 -0.69 12.11
C PRO A 96 11.01 -0.43 10.66
N LEU A 97 11.88 0.55 10.43
CA LEU A 97 12.57 0.70 9.16
C LEU A 97 13.29 -0.61 8.82
N SER A 98 13.21 -1.02 7.58
CA SER A 98 14.05 -2.12 7.09
C SER A 98 15.50 -1.60 6.99
N ASP A 99 16.42 -2.23 7.69
CA ASP A 99 17.85 -1.90 7.62
C ASP A 99 18.47 -2.23 6.23
N ASN A 100 17.72 -2.97 5.40
CA ASN A 100 18.12 -3.41 4.07
C ASN A 100 17.04 -3.09 3.05
N TYR A 101 16.97 -1.86 2.57
CA TYR A 101 16.17 -1.58 1.39
C TYR A 101 16.94 -1.99 0.13
N GLN A 102 16.25 -2.68 -0.74
CA GLN A 102 16.74 -2.98 -2.07
C GLN A 102 15.97 -2.12 -3.06
N VAL A 103 16.74 -1.43 -3.87
CA VAL A 103 16.21 -0.78 -5.06
C VAL A 103 15.89 -1.85 -6.09
N ASN A 104 14.70 -1.80 -6.65
CA ASN A 104 14.26 -2.67 -7.71
C ASN A 104 14.15 -1.87 -9.01
N LEU A 105 14.87 -2.33 -10.04
CA LEU A 105 14.76 -1.82 -11.40
C LEU A 105 14.30 -2.98 -12.30
N GLU A 106 13.07 -2.92 -12.76
CA GLU A 106 12.47 -3.92 -13.65
C GLU A 106 12.21 -3.30 -15.01
N GLY A 107 12.41 -4.05 -16.07
CA GLY A 107 12.17 -3.54 -17.41
C GLY A 107 11.80 -4.61 -18.42
N THR A 108 11.40 -4.16 -19.62
CA THR A 108 11.23 -5.00 -20.79
C THR A 108 12.61 -5.48 -21.24
N THR A 109 12.79 -6.77 -21.42
CA THR A 109 14.07 -7.37 -21.85
C THR A 109 14.22 -7.45 -23.37
N ASP A 110 13.10 -7.55 -24.08
CA ASP A 110 13.07 -7.65 -25.56
C ASP A 110 12.13 -6.62 -26.14
N ALA A 111 12.61 -5.84 -27.11
CA ALA A 111 11.83 -4.83 -27.81
C ALA A 111 12.38 -4.60 -29.23
N ASN A 112 11.50 -4.25 -30.17
CA ASN A 112 11.92 -3.83 -31.51
C ASN A 112 12.34 -2.36 -31.49
N ALA A 113 13.09 -1.96 -32.51
CA ALA A 113 13.39 -0.57 -32.76
C ALA A 113 12.10 0.27 -32.85
N ASN A 114 12.13 1.45 -32.26
CA ASN A 114 11.01 2.39 -32.17
C ASN A 114 9.81 1.95 -31.31
N ASP A 115 9.84 0.78 -30.67
CA ASP A 115 8.86 0.43 -29.63
C ASP A 115 9.06 1.30 -28.38
N THR A 116 8.03 1.42 -27.56
CA THR A 116 8.17 2.04 -26.24
C THR A 116 8.51 0.98 -25.22
N VAL A 117 9.67 1.09 -24.62
CA VAL A 117 10.14 0.23 -23.53
C VAL A 117 9.88 0.92 -22.18
N GLN A 118 9.35 0.20 -21.22
CA GLN A 118 9.13 0.69 -19.87
C GLN A 118 10.08 0.03 -18.89
N CYS A 119 10.78 0.86 -18.12
CA CYS A 119 11.48 0.45 -16.92
C CYS A 119 10.74 0.96 -15.69
N ARG A 120 10.65 0.13 -14.66
CA ARG A 120 9.97 0.46 -13.40
C ARG A 120 11.00 0.52 -12.29
N PHE A 121 10.92 1.58 -11.50
CA PHE A 121 11.78 1.78 -10.34
C PHE A 121 10.93 1.72 -9.07
N GLY A 122 11.45 1.03 -8.06
CA GLY A 122 10.78 0.88 -6.79
C GLY A 122 11.67 0.34 -5.69
N PHE A 123 11.05 0.04 -4.57
CA PHE A 123 11.70 -0.62 -3.44
C PHE A 123 11.11 -2.01 -3.24
N SER A 124 11.97 -2.98 -3.00
CA SER A 124 11.58 -4.38 -2.73
C SER A 124 11.23 -4.64 -1.27
N ARG A 125 11.41 -3.65 -0.38
CA ARG A 125 11.10 -3.74 1.05
C ARG A 125 10.59 -2.41 1.56
N ASN A 126 9.87 -2.44 2.67
CA ASN A 126 9.46 -1.25 3.41
C ASN A 126 10.70 -0.43 3.79
N ALA A 127 10.87 0.71 3.14
CA ALA A 127 12.04 1.58 3.30
C ALA A 127 11.74 2.83 4.14
N GLY A 128 10.48 3.12 4.43
CA GLY A 128 10.09 4.34 5.12
C GLY A 128 10.54 5.62 4.40
N VAL A 129 10.65 5.57 3.08
CA VAL A 129 11.21 6.66 2.27
C VAL A 129 10.18 7.76 2.08
N MET A 130 10.59 9.00 2.37
CA MET A 130 9.79 10.21 2.11
C MET A 130 10.19 10.88 0.80
N SER A 131 11.47 10.88 0.48
CA SER A 131 11.99 11.51 -0.73
C SER A 131 13.35 10.95 -1.09
N GLY A 132 13.77 11.18 -2.31
CA GLY A 132 15.09 10.80 -2.77
C GLY A 132 15.40 11.31 -4.16
N SER A 133 16.61 11.03 -4.60
CA SER A 133 17.04 11.25 -5.97
C SER A 133 18.04 10.19 -6.38
N PHE A 134 18.09 9.93 -7.66
CA PHE A 134 19.09 9.05 -8.27
C PHE A 134 19.50 9.57 -9.64
N ILE A 135 20.58 9.06 -10.16
CA ILE A 135 21.04 9.33 -11.52
C ILE A 135 20.81 8.07 -12.35
N LEU A 136 20.15 8.26 -13.47
CA LEU A 136 19.88 7.23 -14.46
C LEU A 136 20.89 7.36 -15.59
N HIS A 137 21.63 6.29 -15.87
CA HIS A 137 22.60 6.21 -16.95
C HIS A 137 22.10 5.27 -18.03
N TYR A 138 22.22 5.67 -19.29
CA TYR A 138 21.85 4.87 -20.47
C TYR A 138 22.71 5.23 -21.66
N ASN A 139 22.81 4.34 -22.65
CA ASN A 139 23.54 4.60 -23.87
C ASN A 139 22.64 5.30 -24.89
N GLU A 140 22.86 6.60 -25.15
CA GLU A 140 22.09 7.42 -26.09
C GLU A 140 22.19 6.97 -27.56
N GLU A 141 23.26 6.26 -27.91
CA GLU A 141 23.40 5.68 -29.26
C GLU A 141 22.47 4.46 -29.47
N GLN A 142 22.00 3.84 -28.36
CA GLN A 142 21.18 2.64 -28.39
C GLN A 142 19.74 2.87 -28.01
N VAL A 143 19.48 3.75 -27.05
CA VAL A 143 18.12 4.06 -26.59
C VAL A 143 17.93 5.56 -26.39
N ARG A 144 16.78 6.06 -26.74
CA ARG A 144 16.38 7.43 -26.49
C ARG A 144 15.46 7.49 -25.27
N PHE A 145 15.86 8.22 -24.28
CA PHE A 145 15.02 8.51 -23.12
C PHE A 145 13.82 9.39 -23.52
N GLN A 146 12.65 9.10 -22.96
CA GLN A 146 11.41 9.85 -23.20
C GLN A 146 10.97 10.64 -21.98
N LYS A 147 10.66 9.95 -20.90
CA LYS A 147 10.13 10.58 -19.67
C LYS A 147 10.21 9.67 -18.45
N VAL A 148 10.05 10.29 -17.30
CA VAL A 148 9.74 9.63 -16.03
C VAL A 148 8.35 10.07 -15.56
N THR A 149 7.55 9.15 -15.10
CA THR A 149 6.21 9.43 -14.55
C THR A 149 5.99 8.68 -13.24
N ALA A 150 5.18 9.26 -12.37
CA ALA A 150 4.67 8.56 -11.19
C ALA A 150 3.76 7.39 -11.61
N ASN A 151 3.84 6.29 -10.89
CA ASN A 151 2.86 5.22 -11.01
C ASN A 151 1.50 5.72 -10.52
N LYS A 152 0.47 5.60 -11.33
CA LYS A 152 -0.90 6.10 -11.05
C LYS A 152 -1.53 5.50 -9.80
N ASN A 153 -1.05 4.34 -9.36
CA ASN A 153 -1.56 3.66 -8.17
C ASN A 153 -0.89 4.16 -6.87
N VAL A 154 0.00 5.16 -6.96
CA VAL A 154 0.72 5.72 -5.82
C VAL A 154 0.23 7.16 -5.59
N GLU A 155 -0.61 7.33 -4.60
CA GLU A 155 -1.12 8.65 -4.24
C GLU A 155 -0.04 9.53 -3.61
N GLY A 156 -0.10 10.82 -3.91
CA GLY A 156 0.76 11.84 -3.28
C GLY A 156 2.23 11.75 -3.66
N LEU A 157 2.58 11.02 -4.72
CA LEU A 157 3.92 10.99 -5.27
C LEU A 157 4.13 12.14 -6.25
N ILE A 158 5.15 12.93 -5.98
CA ILE A 158 5.65 14.00 -6.86
C ILE A 158 6.96 13.55 -7.48
N VAL A 159 7.10 13.74 -8.78
CA VAL A 159 8.30 13.36 -9.55
C VAL A 159 8.75 14.53 -10.39
N SER A 160 10.06 14.75 -10.43
CA SER A 160 10.73 15.69 -11.30
C SER A 160 11.98 15.04 -11.89
N TYR A 161 12.31 15.38 -13.11
CA TYR A 161 13.55 14.92 -13.74
C TYR A 161 14.17 15.98 -14.64
N ASN A 162 15.48 15.89 -14.82
CA ASN A 162 16.23 16.75 -15.72
C ASN A 162 17.33 15.94 -16.43
N LYS A 163 17.45 16.10 -17.74
CA LYS A 163 18.59 15.59 -18.50
C LYS A 163 19.80 16.46 -18.15
N VAL A 164 20.82 15.87 -17.55
CA VAL A 164 22.03 16.57 -17.08
C VAL A 164 23.06 16.66 -18.20
N GLU A 165 23.27 15.55 -18.88
CA GLU A 165 24.18 15.40 -20.02
C GLU A 165 23.71 14.23 -20.90
N GLU A 166 24.43 13.96 -21.98
CA GLU A 166 24.13 12.82 -22.86
C GLU A 166 24.17 11.52 -22.08
N GLY A 167 23.12 10.69 -22.23
CA GLY A 167 22.99 9.43 -21.53
C GLY A 167 22.73 9.51 -20.03
N THR A 168 22.50 10.72 -19.46
CA THR A 168 22.38 10.93 -18.03
C THR A 168 21.15 11.75 -17.66
N VAL A 169 20.26 11.19 -16.83
CA VAL A 169 19.07 11.87 -16.31
C VAL A 169 19.08 11.83 -14.79
N LYS A 170 18.95 12.99 -14.15
CA LYS A 170 18.71 13.07 -12.71
C LYS A 170 17.21 13.04 -12.44
N VAL A 171 16.80 12.14 -11.57
CA VAL A 171 15.40 11.97 -11.14
C VAL A 171 15.30 12.28 -9.66
N ALA A 172 14.31 13.06 -9.27
CA ALA A 172 13.95 13.32 -7.88
C ALA A 172 12.48 12.98 -7.64
N TYR A 173 12.19 12.49 -6.46
CA TYR A 173 10.84 12.12 -6.06
C TYR A 173 10.58 12.46 -4.59
N ALA A 174 9.31 12.71 -4.27
CA ALA A 174 8.84 12.92 -2.91
C ALA A 174 7.43 12.36 -2.73
N PHE A 175 7.19 11.75 -1.58
CA PHE A 175 5.87 11.29 -1.16
C PHE A 175 5.27 12.28 -0.16
N ASN A 176 3.96 12.46 -0.20
CA ASN A 176 3.24 13.25 0.83
C ASN A 176 3.11 12.48 2.16
N LYS A 177 3.28 11.15 2.12
CA LYS A 177 3.33 10.25 3.28
C LYS A 177 4.55 9.35 3.16
N CYS A 178 5.06 8.88 4.29
CA CYS A 178 6.13 7.89 4.32
C CYS A 178 5.71 6.63 3.56
N SER A 179 6.50 6.22 2.56
CA SER A 179 6.22 4.98 1.84
C SER A 179 6.63 3.78 2.68
N THR A 180 5.66 2.95 3.05
CA THR A 180 5.86 1.74 3.86
C THR A 180 5.66 0.45 3.08
N THR A 181 5.30 0.54 1.81
CA THR A 181 4.99 -0.63 0.97
C THR A 181 6.08 -0.86 -0.08
N THR A 182 6.33 -2.14 -0.36
CA THR A 182 7.11 -2.54 -1.54
C THR A 182 6.30 -2.27 -2.79
N MET A 183 6.79 -1.41 -3.67
CA MET A 183 6.12 -1.13 -4.93
C MET A 183 7.07 -0.47 -5.94
N ASN A 184 6.75 -0.67 -7.20
CA ASN A 184 7.29 0.12 -8.28
C ASN A 184 6.51 1.45 -8.36
N PHE A 185 7.13 2.55 -8.00
CA PHE A 185 6.46 3.84 -7.91
C PHE A 185 6.80 4.81 -9.05
N LEU A 186 7.86 4.53 -9.83
CA LEU A 186 8.19 5.29 -11.03
C LEU A 186 8.13 4.42 -12.27
N ASN A 187 7.68 5.01 -13.38
CA ASN A 187 7.79 4.44 -14.71
C ASN A 187 8.69 5.33 -15.56
N MET A 188 9.69 4.75 -16.19
CA MET A 188 10.63 5.40 -17.09
C MET A 188 10.42 4.83 -18.49
N GLU A 189 10.31 5.69 -19.50
CA GLU A 189 10.07 5.28 -20.87
C GLU A 189 11.28 5.57 -21.74
N PHE A 190 11.63 4.59 -22.57
CA PHE A 190 12.71 4.66 -23.56
C PHE A 190 12.23 4.16 -24.92
N ILE A 191 12.91 4.57 -25.96
CA ILE A 191 12.72 4.06 -27.32
C ILE A 191 14.05 3.47 -27.81
N PRO A 192 14.12 2.16 -28.08
CA PRO A 192 15.29 1.54 -28.73
C PRO A 192 15.52 2.11 -30.11
N LEU A 193 16.78 2.36 -30.47
CA LEU A 193 17.18 2.81 -31.80
C LEU A 193 17.54 1.63 -32.68
N GLU A 194 17.42 1.79 -34.02
CA GLU A 194 17.59 0.71 -35.03
C GLU A 194 18.95 -0.01 -34.97
N LYS A 195 19.96 0.61 -34.37
CA LYS A 195 21.32 0.04 -34.29
C LYS A 195 21.60 -0.76 -33.03
N SER A 196 20.66 -0.87 -32.10
CA SER A 196 20.93 -1.50 -30.81
C SER A 196 20.66 -3.00 -30.83
N THR A 197 21.66 -3.79 -30.48
CA THR A 197 21.52 -5.23 -30.21
C THR A 197 21.28 -5.52 -28.72
N SER A 198 21.76 -4.64 -27.84
CA SER A 198 21.51 -4.66 -26.39
C SER A 198 21.83 -3.29 -25.82
N SER A 199 21.15 -2.90 -24.74
CA SER A 199 21.45 -1.67 -24.00
C SER A 199 21.34 -1.90 -22.50
N ASN A 200 22.25 -1.31 -21.76
CA ASN A 200 22.22 -1.32 -20.31
C ASN A 200 21.68 0.01 -19.79
N ILE A 201 20.76 -0.09 -18.83
CA ILE A 201 20.25 1.02 -18.05
C ILE A 201 20.68 0.76 -16.61
N SER A 202 21.34 1.73 -15.98
CA SER A 202 21.85 1.60 -14.63
C SER A 202 21.54 2.84 -13.78
N LEU A 203 21.64 2.66 -12.47
CA LEU A 203 21.38 3.71 -11.47
C LEU A 203 22.65 3.94 -10.64
N SER A 204 22.81 5.17 -10.22
CA SER A 204 23.82 5.58 -9.23
C SER A 204 23.30 6.64 -8.28
#